data_2d9ce8a3dc37697e104868a1aa66b1ae
#
_entry.id   2d9ce8a3dc37697e104868a1aa66b1ae
#
_cell.length_a   1.000
_cell.length_b   1.000
_cell.length_c   1.000
_cell.angle_alpha   90.00
_cell.angle_beta   90.00
_cell.angle_gamma   90.00
#
_symmetry.space_group_name_H-M   'P 1'
#
loop_
_entity.id
_entity.type
_entity.pdbx_description
1 polymer ?
#
loop_
_entity_poly.entity_id
_entity_poly.type
_entity_poly.pdbx_seq_one_letter_code
_entity_poly.pdbx_strand_id
1 'polypeptide(L)'
;SILIDHALAFFDSPESYHRAAKAIFDIHLQQNVKYVEISFHAGMMEFLNIPGEEILSAIRAAIPRGLEVRVFLGISRNAYTDYLGPKLEEAIKGWDELSGIDLHGLETLPMESWTEAFWARASEYGKLVKAHAGEFGPAENVRHAIEKLKVRRIQHGIRAIEDEEVLKLAEDKGVIFDICPISNFKLRVINDWDQHPLSAFMDRELLCTISTDDPLSFNNSLSQEYEVCHKRLGLNPLQLAKLAWNGFEVADLNPKVRMDWQKQIKILETEWL
;
A
#
# COMPACT_ATOMS: atom_id res chain seq x y z
N SER A 1 15.56 -12.19 8.06
CA SER A 1 16.85 -12.20 7.42
C SER A 1 16.84 -12.89 6.05
N ILE A 2 16.31 -14.11 5.85
CA ILE A 2 16.31 -14.77 4.54
C ILE A 2 15.60 -13.94 3.45
N LEU A 3 14.46 -13.30 3.75
CA LEU A 3 13.75 -12.42 2.82
C LEU A 3 14.56 -11.16 2.46
N ILE A 4 15.25 -10.58 3.44
CA ILE A 4 16.13 -9.43 3.22
C ILE A 4 17.35 -9.84 2.37
N ASP A 5 17.95 -10.98 2.65
CA ASP A 5 19.10 -11.47 1.89
C ASP A 5 18.73 -11.80 0.44
N HIS A 6 17.52 -12.33 0.19
CA HIS A 6 16.99 -12.55 -1.16
C HIS A 6 16.68 -11.22 -1.87
N ALA A 7 16.05 -10.26 -1.18
CA ALA A 7 15.78 -8.95 -1.74
C ALA A 7 17.07 -8.21 -2.11
N LEU A 8 18.09 -8.23 -1.24
CA LEU A 8 19.41 -7.64 -1.51
C LEU A 8 20.10 -8.29 -2.71
N ALA A 9 19.96 -9.60 -2.89
CA ALA A 9 20.54 -10.30 -4.04
C ALA A 9 19.81 -10.01 -5.36
N PHE A 10 18.55 -9.61 -5.32
CA PHE A 10 17.73 -9.37 -6.51
C PHE A 10 17.71 -7.89 -6.92
N PHE A 11 17.64 -6.96 -5.96
CA PHE A 11 17.56 -5.52 -6.18
C PHE A 11 18.92 -4.85 -6.01
N ASP A 12 19.89 -5.21 -6.84
CA ASP A 12 21.29 -4.79 -6.75
C ASP A 12 21.65 -3.55 -7.58
N SER A 13 20.71 -3.05 -8.38
CA SER A 13 20.94 -1.96 -9.32
C SER A 13 19.63 -1.30 -9.74
N PRO A 14 19.64 -0.06 -10.27
CA PRO A 14 18.46 0.57 -10.86
C PRO A 14 17.82 -0.28 -11.96
N GLU A 15 18.63 -1.01 -12.73
CA GLU A 15 18.14 -1.89 -13.78
C GLU A 15 17.36 -3.09 -13.22
N SER A 16 17.74 -3.65 -12.09
CA SER A 16 16.96 -4.71 -11.44
C SER A 16 15.61 -4.20 -10.94
N TYR A 17 15.54 -2.97 -10.41
CA TYR A 17 14.27 -2.31 -10.10
C TYR A 17 13.39 -2.11 -11.34
N HIS A 18 13.99 -1.69 -12.46
CA HIS A 18 13.26 -1.57 -13.73
C HIS A 18 12.66 -2.89 -14.16
N ARG A 19 13.44 -3.99 -14.16
CA ARG A 19 12.97 -5.32 -14.54
C ARG A 19 11.83 -5.81 -13.63
N ALA A 20 11.98 -5.63 -12.31
CA ALA A 20 10.96 -6.02 -11.34
C ALA A 20 9.67 -5.21 -11.53
N ALA A 21 9.78 -3.89 -11.62
CA ALA A 21 8.65 -2.99 -11.85
C ALA A 21 7.93 -3.34 -13.15
N LYS A 22 8.69 -3.57 -14.24
CA LYS A 22 8.11 -3.98 -15.53
C LYS A 22 7.31 -5.27 -15.41
N ALA A 23 7.86 -6.29 -14.75
CA ALA A 23 7.17 -7.56 -14.56
C ALA A 23 5.86 -7.38 -13.77
N ILE A 24 5.88 -6.60 -12.69
CA ILE A 24 4.70 -6.28 -11.89
C ILE A 24 3.66 -5.53 -12.73
N PHE A 25 4.06 -4.48 -13.43
CA PHE A 25 3.14 -3.65 -14.21
C PHE A 25 2.53 -4.40 -15.40
N ASP A 26 3.31 -5.25 -16.07
CA ASP A 26 2.81 -6.08 -17.19
C ASP A 26 1.71 -7.06 -16.70
N ILE A 27 1.92 -7.71 -15.54
CA ILE A 27 0.92 -8.58 -14.92
C ILE A 27 -0.36 -7.79 -14.56
N HIS A 28 -0.22 -6.63 -13.96
CA HIS A 28 -1.37 -5.80 -13.58
C HIS A 28 -2.13 -5.32 -14.82
N LEU A 29 -1.42 -4.87 -15.85
CA LEU A 29 -2.04 -4.43 -17.10
C LEU A 29 -2.82 -5.55 -17.79
N GLN A 30 -2.28 -6.79 -17.81
CA GLN A 30 -2.96 -7.97 -18.35
C GLN A 30 -4.25 -8.30 -17.59
N GLN A 31 -4.34 -7.96 -16.31
CA GLN A 31 -5.52 -8.12 -15.48
C GLN A 31 -6.48 -6.90 -15.52
N ASN A 32 -6.29 -6.02 -16.50
CA ASN A 32 -7.10 -4.82 -16.67
C ASN A 32 -7.02 -3.82 -15.51
N VAL A 33 -5.96 -3.87 -14.70
CA VAL A 33 -5.68 -2.85 -13.69
C VAL A 33 -5.37 -1.53 -14.38
N LYS A 34 -5.86 -0.43 -13.83
CA LYS A 34 -5.72 0.92 -14.41
C LYS A 34 -4.89 1.86 -13.56
N TYR A 35 -4.76 1.55 -12.29
CA TYR A 35 -4.04 2.37 -11.33
C TYR A 35 -3.29 1.47 -10.33
N VAL A 36 -2.04 1.81 -10.07
CA VAL A 36 -1.16 1.10 -9.13
C VAL A 36 -0.43 2.12 -8.26
N GLU A 37 -0.35 1.83 -6.98
CA GLU A 37 0.59 2.45 -6.07
C GLU A 37 1.64 1.43 -5.69
N ILE A 38 2.91 1.79 -5.84
CA ILE A 38 4.05 0.92 -5.54
C ILE A 38 5.08 1.67 -4.70
N SER A 39 5.74 0.99 -3.78
CA SER A 39 6.82 1.58 -2.99
C SER A 39 8.13 0.82 -3.16
N PHE A 40 9.24 1.54 -3.06
CA PHE A 40 10.57 0.96 -2.87
C PHE A 40 11.14 1.39 -1.53
N HIS A 41 11.95 0.52 -0.92
CA HIS A 41 12.41 0.73 0.44
C HIS A 41 13.63 1.65 0.51
N ALA A 42 13.55 2.72 1.31
CA ALA A 42 14.61 3.73 1.45
C ALA A 42 15.95 3.15 1.94
N GLY A 43 15.93 2.13 2.79
CA GLY A 43 17.13 1.46 3.28
C GLY A 43 18.03 0.89 2.19
N MET A 44 17.47 0.59 1.02
CA MET A 44 18.24 0.09 -0.12
C MET A 44 19.24 1.12 -0.65
N MET A 45 18.95 2.41 -0.49
CA MET A 45 19.90 3.48 -0.85
C MET A 45 21.20 3.38 -0.03
N GLU A 46 21.08 3.03 1.24
CA GLU A 46 22.25 2.86 2.12
C GLU A 46 22.94 1.53 1.88
N PHE A 47 22.19 0.42 1.82
CA PHE A 47 22.74 -0.92 1.63
C PHE A 47 23.48 -1.10 0.31
N LEU A 48 22.93 -0.53 -0.77
CA LEU A 48 23.49 -0.71 -2.12
C LEU A 48 24.30 0.51 -2.58
N ASN A 49 24.30 1.58 -1.81
CA ASN A 49 24.88 2.87 -2.19
C ASN A 49 24.39 3.37 -3.56
N ILE A 50 23.11 3.22 -3.81
CA ILE A 50 22.44 3.66 -5.04
C ILE A 50 21.63 4.93 -4.74
N PRO A 51 21.75 6.00 -5.53
CA PRO A 51 20.89 7.17 -5.40
C PRO A 51 19.40 6.80 -5.57
N GLY A 52 18.56 7.25 -4.63
CA GLY A 52 17.14 6.91 -4.67
C GLY A 52 16.39 7.44 -5.89
N GLU A 53 16.84 8.57 -6.45
CA GLU A 53 16.29 9.12 -7.71
C GLU A 53 16.57 8.21 -8.91
N GLU A 54 17.69 7.51 -8.94
CA GLU A 54 17.97 6.53 -9.99
C GLU A 54 17.03 5.32 -9.89
N ILE A 55 16.73 4.86 -8.65
CA ILE A 55 15.74 3.81 -8.42
C ILE A 55 14.36 4.29 -8.87
N LEU A 56 13.94 5.48 -8.44
CA LEU A 56 12.67 6.10 -8.82
C LEU A 56 12.54 6.20 -10.34
N SER A 57 13.56 6.75 -11.01
CA SER A 57 13.60 6.89 -12.47
C SER A 57 13.51 5.55 -13.19
N ALA A 58 14.21 4.51 -12.67
CA ALA A 58 14.18 3.17 -13.23
C ALA A 58 12.79 2.52 -13.12
N ILE A 59 12.11 2.66 -11.98
CA ILE A 59 10.74 2.19 -11.78
C ILE A 59 9.79 2.94 -12.74
N ARG A 60 9.89 4.25 -12.83
CA ARG A 60 9.04 5.07 -13.70
C ARG A 60 9.22 4.75 -15.18
N ALA A 61 10.46 4.50 -15.61
CA ALA A 61 10.76 4.10 -16.99
C ALA A 61 10.14 2.75 -17.38
N ALA A 62 9.72 1.93 -16.41
CA ALA A 62 9.06 0.65 -16.63
C ALA A 62 7.54 0.77 -16.81
N ILE A 63 6.94 1.94 -16.58
CA ILE A 63 5.48 2.14 -16.62
C ILE A 63 4.96 1.96 -18.06
N PRO A 64 4.09 0.99 -18.32
CA PRO A 64 3.53 0.79 -19.64
C PRO A 64 2.43 1.81 -19.95
N ARG A 65 2.19 2.04 -21.24
CA ARG A 65 1.06 2.86 -21.66
C ARG A 65 -0.27 2.23 -21.20
N GLY A 66 -1.13 3.05 -20.62
CA GLY A 66 -2.47 2.62 -20.16
C GLY A 66 -2.54 2.17 -18.71
N LEU A 67 -1.44 2.29 -17.96
CA LEU A 67 -1.39 2.10 -16.51
C LEU A 67 -0.95 3.42 -15.85
N GLU A 68 -1.74 3.91 -14.91
CA GLU A 68 -1.38 5.02 -14.03
C GLU A 68 -0.65 4.47 -12.80
N VAL A 69 0.52 5.02 -12.50
CA VAL A 69 1.34 4.55 -11.37
C VAL A 69 1.73 5.72 -10.48
N ARG A 70 1.67 5.49 -9.18
CA ARG A 70 2.23 6.36 -8.15
C ARG A 70 3.34 5.63 -7.41
N VAL A 71 4.51 6.24 -7.34
CA VAL A 71 5.68 5.64 -6.67
C VAL A 71 5.87 6.30 -5.31
N PHE A 72 5.97 5.47 -4.28
CA PHE A 72 6.17 5.88 -2.89
C PHE A 72 7.56 5.46 -2.41
N LEU A 73 8.09 6.21 -1.45
CA LEU A 73 9.29 5.84 -0.71
C LEU A 73 8.86 5.16 0.59
N GLY A 74 9.18 3.88 0.72
CA GLY A 74 8.96 3.10 1.94
C GLY A 74 10.06 3.39 2.97
N ILE A 75 9.69 3.84 4.16
CA ILE A 75 10.60 4.32 5.20
C ILE A 75 10.37 3.52 6.47
N SER A 76 11.40 2.81 6.94
CA SER A 76 11.34 2.05 8.20
C SER A 76 11.20 2.96 9.41
N ARG A 77 10.60 2.44 10.50
CA ARG A 77 10.41 3.14 11.77
C ARG A 77 11.71 3.68 12.37
N ASN A 78 12.84 3.08 12.04
CA ASN A 78 14.19 3.42 12.51
C ASN A 78 15.12 3.92 11.39
N ALA A 79 14.59 4.45 10.30
CA ALA A 79 15.38 4.79 9.10
C ALA A 79 16.08 6.15 9.16
N TYR A 80 15.77 7.01 10.12
CA TYR A 80 16.33 8.37 10.18
C TYR A 80 17.75 8.36 10.78
N THR A 81 18.70 7.83 9.98
CA THR A 81 20.14 7.79 10.29
C THR A 81 20.85 9.06 9.79
N ASP A 82 22.10 9.26 10.19
CA ASP A 82 22.94 10.35 9.67
C ASP A 82 23.13 10.27 8.15
N TYR A 83 23.04 9.06 7.58
CA TYR A 83 23.12 8.83 6.13
C TYR A 83 21.78 9.05 5.42
N LEU A 84 20.73 8.42 5.91
CA LEU A 84 19.41 8.47 5.24
C LEU A 84 18.64 9.75 5.55
N GLY A 85 18.73 10.31 6.74
CA GLY A 85 17.94 11.48 7.12
C GLY A 85 18.01 12.64 6.11
N PRO A 86 19.21 13.11 5.70
CA PRO A 86 19.34 14.16 4.69
C PRO A 86 18.72 13.78 3.33
N LYS A 87 18.84 12.51 2.92
CA LYS A 87 18.29 12.00 1.65
C LYS A 87 16.76 11.91 1.69
N LEU A 88 16.19 11.55 2.84
CA LEU A 88 14.74 11.53 3.04
C LEU A 88 14.15 12.95 2.96
N GLU A 89 14.83 13.94 3.58
CA GLU A 89 14.43 15.35 3.50
C GLU A 89 14.51 15.88 2.05
N GLU A 90 15.56 15.51 1.33
CA GLU A 90 15.70 15.84 -0.10
C GLU A 90 14.58 15.20 -0.93
N ALA A 91 14.26 13.93 -0.67
CA ALA A 91 13.24 13.20 -1.41
C ALA A 91 11.85 13.84 -1.30
N ILE A 92 11.41 14.20 -0.10
CA ILE A 92 10.09 14.82 0.08
C ILE A 92 10.01 16.23 -0.49
N LYS A 93 11.13 16.95 -0.55
CA LYS A 93 11.19 18.33 -1.02
C LYS A 93 11.46 18.46 -2.51
N GLY A 94 12.34 17.61 -3.07
CA GLY A 94 12.93 17.86 -4.38
C GLY A 94 12.66 16.78 -5.43
N TRP A 95 12.18 15.58 -5.05
CA TRP A 95 11.88 14.56 -6.06
C TRP A 95 10.46 14.73 -6.57
N ASP A 96 10.33 15.51 -7.66
CA ASP A 96 9.02 15.86 -8.24
C ASP A 96 8.20 14.62 -8.64
N GLU A 97 8.86 13.56 -9.09
CA GLU A 97 8.24 12.32 -9.53
C GLU A 97 7.88 11.35 -8.39
N LEU A 98 8.33 11.63 -7.16
CA LEU A 98 7.93 10.88 -5.98
C LEU A 98 6.52 11.30 -5.55
N SER A 99 5.59 10.36 -5.58
CA SER A 99 4.19 10.63 -5.25
C SER A 99 3.93 10.75 -3.76
N GLY A 100 4.67 10.02 -2.95
CA GLY A 100 4.45 10.01 -1.50
C GLY A 100 5.43 9.16 -0.72
N ILE A 101 5.11 9.01 0.58
CA ILE A 101 5.87 8.19 1.52
C ILE A 101 4.96 7.20 2.23
N ASP A 102 5.53 6.10 2.66
CA ASP A 102 4.81 5.03 3.37
C ASP A 102 5.67 4.52 4.53
N LEU A 103 5.10 4.39 5.72
CA LEU A 103 5.79 3.84 6.88
C LEU A 103 5.89 2.32 6.74
N HIS A 104 7.12 1.81 6.70
CA HIS A 104 7.45 0.41 6.53
C HIS A 104 8.17 -0.19 7.74
N GLY A 105 8.68 -1.40 7.57
CA GLY A 105 9.58 -2.10 8.46
C GLY A 105 8.88 -2.82 9.61
N LEU A 106 9.68 -3.27 10.58
CA LEU A 106 9.20 -4.07 11.69
C LEU A 106 8.21 -3.29 12.55
N GLU A 107 6.97 -3.71 12.53
CA GLU A 107 5.87 -3.05 13.26
C GLU A 107 5.98 -3.23 14.78
N THR A 108 6.81 -4.17 15.24
CA THR A 108 7.14 -4.36 16.65
C THR A 108 8.11 -3.30 17.20
N LEU A 109 8.78 -2.55 16.32
CA LEU A 109 9.59 -1.41 16.72
C LEU A 109 8.70 -0.20 17.04
N PRO A 110 9.00 0.55 18.10
CA PRO A 110 8.28 1.77 18.36
C PRO A 110 8.49 2.78 17.24
N MET A 111 7.50 3.62 17.03
CA MET A 111 7.65 4.78 16.15
C MET A 111 8.54 5.81 16.83
N GLU A 112 9.64 6.17 16.17
CA GLU A 112 10.58 7.15 16.70
C GLU A 112 10.04 8.59 16.59
N SER A 113 10.54 9.49 17.43
CA SER A 113 10.01 10.87 17.57
C SER A 113 10.13 11.72 16.29
N TRP A 114 11.08 11.43 15.40
CA TRP A 114 11.23 12.14 14.13
C TRP A 114 10.06 11.90 13.15
N THR A 115 9.41 10.77 13.28
CA THR A 115 8.42 10.28 12.29
C THR A 115 7.24 11.23 12.15
N GLU A 116 6.67 11.70 13.25
CA GLU A 116 5.52 12.61 13.24
C GLU A 116 5.84 13.91 12.49
N ALA A 117 6.95 14.55 12.83
CA ALA A 117 7.37 15.80 12.19
C ALA A 117 7.74 15.61 10.72
N PHE A 118 8.31 14.47 10.37
CA PHE A 118 8.68 14.16 8.97
C PHE A 118 7.43 13.93 8.10
N TRP A 119 6.43 13.18 8.59
CA TRP A 119 5.17 12.97 7.89
C TRP A 119 4.41 14.29 7.67
N ALA A 120 4.40 15.16 8.68
CA ALA A 120 3.81 16.49 8.56
C ALA A 120 4.49 17.31 7.45
N ARG A 121 5.83 17.37 7.42
CA ARG A 121 6.57 18.06 6.35
C ARG A 121 6.33 17.46 4.96
N ALA A 122 6.31 16.12 4.85
CA ALA A 122 6.01 15.48 3.58
C ALA A 122 4.64 15.91 3.04
N SER A 123 3.63 15.95 3.92
CA SER A 123 2.29 16.44 3.57
C SER A 123 2.30 17.92 3.16
N GLU A 124 3.06 18.79 3.85
CA GLU A 124 3.23 20.21 3.51
C GLU A 124 3.86 20.40 2.13
N TYR A 125 4.78 19.50 1.73
CA TYR A 125 5.34 19.47 0.37
C TYR A 125 4.44 18.80 -0.67
N GLY A 126 3.20 18.48 -0.31
CA GLY A 126 2.21 17.89 -1.23
C GLY A 126 2.41 16.40 -1.51
N LYS A 127 3.24 15.72 -0.73
CA LYS A 127 3.41 14.25 -0.85
C LYS A 127 2.23 13.52 -0.20
N LEU A 128 1.77 12.46 -0.84
CA LEU A 128 0.82 11.55 -0.24
C LEU A 128 1.48 10.80 0.94
N VAL A 129 0.75 10.60 2.02
CA VAL A 129 1.29 9.95 3.22
C VAL A 129 0.47 8.73 3.60
N LYS A 130 1.15 7.62 3.84
CA LYS A 130 0.59 6.33 4.22
C LYS A 130 1.35 5.71 5.38
N ALA A 131 0.83 4.62 5.92
CA ALA A 131 1.53 3.81 6.91
C ALA A 131 1.07 2.34 6.87
N HIS A 132 2.03 1.42 7.01
CA HIS A 132 1.76 0.05 7.44
C HIS A 132 1.52 0.06 8.95
N ALA A 133 0.35 -0.37 9.37
CA ALA A 133 -0.01 -0.43 10.78
C ALA A 133 -1.12 -1.47 11.02
N GLY A 134 -1.04 -2.22 12.11
CA GLY A 134 -2.04 -3.23 12.46
C GLY A 134 -2.00 -4.47 11.55
N GLU A 135 -0.81 -4.83 11.07
CA GLU A 135 -0.53 -6.12 10.45
C GLU A 135 0.04 -7.08 11.49
N PHE A 136 1.31 -6.88 11.90
CA PHE A 136 1.96 -7.66 12.95
C PHE A 136 1.84 -7.02 14.33
N GLY A 137 1.72 -5.71 14.37
CA GLY A 137 1.57 -4.92 15.58
C GLY A 137 0.11 -4.77 16.01
N PRO A 138 -0.13 -4.32 17.26
CA PRO A 138 -1.47 -4.19 17.82
C PRO A 138 -2.29 -3.07 17.14
N ALA A 139 -3.61 -3.06 17.39
CA ALA A 139 -4.53 -2.01 16.96
C ALA A 139 -4.05 -0.59 17.34
N GLU A 140 -3.31 -0.46 18.44
CA GLU A 140 -2.70 0.81 18.87
C GLU A 140 -1.77 1.43 17.82
N ASN A 141 -1.10 0.61 16.98
CA ASN A 141 -0.29 1.12 15.87
C ASN A 141 -1.16 1.80 14.80
N VAL A 142 -2.37 1.31 14.59
CA VAL A 142 -3.36 1.95 13.71
C VAL A 142 -3.78 3.30 14.31
N ARG A 143 -4.09 3.34 15.61
CA ARG A 143 -4.38 4.59 16.33
C ARG A 143 -3.26 5.60 16.17
N HIS A 144 -2.00 5.20 16.39
CA HIS A 144 -0.83 6.07 16.25
C HIS A 144 -0.67 6.58 14.82
N ALA A 145 -0.87 5.74 13.80
CA ALA A 145 -0.81 6.17 12.42
C ALA A 145 -1.87 7.26 12.12
N ILE A 146 -3.09 7.09 12.60
CA ILE A 146 -4.16 8.07 12.43
C ILE A 146 -3.88 9.35 13.21
N GLU A 147 -3.55 9.24 14.50
CA GLU A 147 -3.48 10.39 15.39
C GLU A 147 -2.15 11.15 15.31
N LYS A 148 -1.03 10.44 15.09
CA LYS A 148 0.31 11.02 15.09
C LYS A 148 0.78 11.38 13.68
N LEU A 149 0.68 10.44 12.74
CA LEU A 149 1.10 10.67 11.37
C LEU A 149 0.02 11.37 10.53
N LYS A 150 -1.22 11.47 11.03
CA LYS A 150 -2.36 12.07 10.32
C LYS A 150 -2.68 11.40 8.99
N VAL A 151 -2.30 10.13 8.84
CA VAL A 151 -2.58 9.38 7.63
C VAL A 151 -4.06 8.97 7.57
N ARG A 152 -4.60 8.90 6.36
CA ARG A 152 -5.92 8.35 6.07
C ARG A 152 -5.83 7.05 5.27
N ARG A 153 -4.65 6.65 4.84
CA ARG A 153 -4.37 5.41 4.12
C ARG A 153 -3.50 4.51 4.99
N ILE A 154 -4.03 3.35 5.34
CA ILE A 154 -3.35 2.36 6.17
C ILE A 154 -3.24 1.07 5.37
N GLN A 155 -2.00 0.62 5.21
CA GLN A 155 -1.71 -0.67 4.61
C GLN A 155 -2.03 -1.76 5.64
N HIS A 156 -2.74 -2.79 5.23
CA HIS A 156 -3.31 -3.87 6.04
C HIS A 156 -4.33 -3.36 7.07
N GLY A 157 -3.92 -2.96 8.25
CA GLY A 157 -4.78 -2.47 9.31
C GLY A 157 -5.73 -3.51 9.92
N ILE A 158 -5.54 -4.80 9.60
CA ILE A 158 -6.52 -5.84 9.95
C ILE A 158 -6.68 -6.06 11.44
N ARG A 159 -5.66 -5.74 12.25
CA ARG A 159 -5.75 -5.83 13.71
C ARG A 159 -6.49 -4.66 14.36
N ALA A 160 -6.95 -3.67 13.60
CA ALA A 160 -7.88 -2.65 14.11
C ALA A 160 -9.16 -3.29 14.66
N ILE A 161 -9.56 -4.48 14.16
CA ILE A 161 -10.72 -5.25 14.64
C ILE A 161 -10.62 -5.63 16.13
N GLU A 162 -9.43 -5.63 16.70
CA GLU A 162 -9.17 -6.01 18.10
C GLU A 162 -9.54 -4.90 19.10
N ASP A 163 -9.80 -3.66 18.63
CA ASP A 163 -10.10 -2.50 19.47
C ASP A 163 -11.22 -1.65 18.87
N GLU A 164 -12.38 -1.66 19.53
CA GLU A 164 -13.59 -0.93 19.09
C GLU A 164 -13.39 0.58 19.02
N GLU A 165 -12.55 1.16 19.89
CA GLU A 165 -12.26 2.60 19.85
C GLU A 165 -11.39 2.96 18.64
N VAL A 166 -10.49 2.05 18.24
CA VAL A 166 -9.68 2.22 17.02
C VAL A 166 -10.53 2.13 15.78
N LEU A 167 -11.47 1.17 15.72
CA LEU A 167 -12.43 1.08 14.63
C LEU A 167 -13.27 2.36 14.52
N LYS A 168 -13.82 2.83 15.63
CA LYS A 168 -14.59 4.07 15.65
C LYS A 168 -13.76 5.29 15.24
N LEU A 169 -12.50 5.37 15.68
CA LEU A 169 -11.59 6.42 15.25
C LEU A 169 -11.37 6.37 13.73
N ALA A 170 -11.19 5.18 13.17
CA ALA A 170 -11.02 4.98 11.73
C ALA A 170 -12.28 5.40 10.94
N GLU A 171 -13.47 5.05 11.42
CA GLU A 171 -14.75 5.51 10.87
C GLU A 171 -14.86 7.04 10.89
N ASP A 172 -14.67 7.66 12.05
CA ASP A 172 -14.80 9.12 12.25
C ASP A 172 -13.80 9.92 11.39
N LYS A 173 -12.64 9.35 11.12
CA LYS A 173 -11.58 9.98 10.29
C LYS A 173 -11.66 9.60 8.81
N GLY A 174 -12.56 8.70 8.44
CA GLY A 174 -12.69 8.20 7.06
C GLY A 174 -11.39 7.53 6.59
N VAL A 175 -10.83 6.66 7.42
CA VAL A 175 -9.61 5.91 7.12
C VAL A 175 -9.91 4.86 6.06
N ILE A 176 -8.94 4.64 5.19
CA ILE A 176 -8.99 3.66 4.12
C ILE A 176 -7.99 2.56 4.47
N PHE A 177 -8.46 1.31 4.46
CA PHE A 177 -7.62 0.14 4.67
C PHE A 177 -7.31 -0.53 3.33
N ASP A 178 -6.02 -0.61 2.99
CA ASP A 178 -5.54 -1.31 1.81
C ASP A 178 -5.23 -2.76 2.19
N ILE A 179 -6.20 -3.64 1.97
CA ILE A 179 -6.21 -5.02 2.48
C ILE A 179 -5.49 -5.97 1.52
N CYS A 180 -4.66 -6.86 2.07
CA CYS A 180 -3.86 -7.83 1.32
C CYS A 180 -4.13 -9.27 1.82
N PRO A 181 -5.27 -9.89 1.47
CA PRO A 181 -5.71 -11.16 2.06
C PRO A 181 -4.69 -12.30 1.93
N ILE A 182 -4.12 -12.49 0.74
CA ILE A 182 -3.15 -13.58 0.51
C ILE A 182 -1.88 -13.37 1.32
N SER A 183 -1.36 -12.13 1.37
CA SER A 183 -0.21 -11.78 2.20
C SER A 183 -0.49 -12.07 3.67
N ASN A 184 -1.63 -11.60 4.21
CA ASN A 184 -2.01 -11.80 5.60
C ASN A 184 -2.07 -13.29 5.98
N PHE A 185 -2.52 -14.15 5.07
CA PHE A 185 -2.54 -15.59 5.28
C PHE A 185 -1.14 -16.22 5.16
N LYS A 186 -0.38 -15.87 4.12
CA LYS A 186 0.97 -16.43 3.88
C LYS A 186 1.97 -16.05 4.98
N LEU A 187 1.86 -14.84 5.49
CA LEU A 187 2.69 -14.34 6.60
C LEU A 187 2.19 -14.79 7.98
N ARG A 188 1.08 -15.57 8.02
CA ARG A 188 0.47 -16.07 9.27
C ARG A 188 0.04 -14.96 10.22
N VAL A 189 -0.35 -13.82 9.67
CA VAL A 189 -1.03 -12.77 10.44
C VAL A 189 -2.41 -13.27 10.85
N ILE A 190 -3.05 -14.03 9.95
CA ILE A 190 -4.20 -14.90 10.25
C ILE A 190 -3.80 -16.36 10.02
N ASN A 191 -4.38 -17.27 10.80
CA ASN A 191 -4.15 -18.70 10.64
C ASN A 191 -5.30 -19.42 9.92
N ASP A 192 -6.46 -18.79 9.89
CA ASP A 192 -7.66 -19.27 9.22
C ASP A 192 -8.33 -18.09 8.48
N TRP A 193 -8.93 -18.39 7.33
CA TRP A 193 -9.65 -17.40 6.54
C TRP A 193 -10.85 -16.80 7.28
N ASP A 194 -11.51 -17.59 8.14
CA ASP A 194 -12.63 -17.13 8.97
C ASP A 194 -12.23 -16.05 10.00
N GLN A 195 -10.92 -15.90 10.26
CA GLN A 195 -10.38 -14.86 11.14
C GLN A 195 -10.15 -13.53 10.43
N HIS A 196 -10.27 -13.49 9.08
CA HIS A 196 -9.96 -12.29 8.32
C HIS A 196 -11.07 -11.24 8.47
N PRO A 197 -10.77 -10.01 8.92
CA PRO A 197 -11.79 -9.03 9.32
C PRO A 197 -12.45 -8.28 8.15
N LEU A 198 -12.10 -8.55 6.89
CA LEU A 198 -12.57 -7.75 5.75
C LEU A 198 -14.10 -7.63 5.70
N SER A 199 -14.84 -8.75 5.90
CA SER A 199 -16.30 -8.71 5.91
C SER A 199 -16.83 -7.81 7.03
N ALA A 200 -16.27 -7.93 8.23
CA ALA A 200 -16.65 -7.08 9.36
C ALA A 200 -16.35 -5.59 9.12
N PHE A 201 -15.24 -5.28 8.46
CA PHE A 201 -14.92 -3.89 8.06
C PHE A 201 -15.93 -3.36 7.06
N MET A 202 -16.32 -4.17 6.07
CA MET A 202 -17.33 -3.79 5.07
C MET A 202 -18.73 -3.61 5.70
N ASP A 203 -19.10 -4.46 6.65
CA ASP A 203 -20.38 -4.35 7.38
C ASP A 203 -20.47 -3.06 8.22
N ARG A 204 -19.32 -2.53 8.63
CA ARG A 204 -19.18 -1.22 9.30
C ARG A 204 -19.03 -0.05 8.34
N GLU A 205 -19.14 -0.29 7.04
CA GLU A 205 -18.95 0.71 5.98
C GLU A 205 -17.56 1.36 5.97
N LEU A 206 -16.54 0.73 6.60
CA LEU A 206 -15.16 1.15 6.47
C LEU A 206 -14.69 1.04 5.01
N LEU A 207 -13.95 2.05 4.56
CA LEU A 207 -13.39 2.04 3.21
C LEU A 207 -12.24 1.03 3.14
N CYS A 208 -12.45 -0.04 2.38
CA CYS A 208 -11.43 -1.04 2.09
C CYS A 208 -11.15 -1.09 0.60
N THR A 209 -9.89 -1.29 0.26
CA THR A 209 -9.43 -1.64 -1.08
C THR A 209 -8.74 -3.01 -1.04
N ILE A 210 -8.46 -3.60 -2.19
CA ILE A 210 -7.71 -4.86 -2.29
C ILE A 210 -6.38 -4.59 -2.97
N SER A 211 -5.32 -5.13 -2.39
CA SER A 211 -3.94 -4.97 -2.85
C SER A 211 -3.20 -6.32 -2.83
N THR A 212 -2.14 -6.43 -3.63
CA THR A 212 -1.34 -7.65 -3.75
C THR A 212 -0.18 -7.74 -2.76
N ASP A 213 0.11 -6.65 -2.05
CA ASP A 213 1.34 -6.49 -1.28
C ASP A 213 2.57 -6.67 -2.19
N ASP A 214 3.39 -7.67 -1.96
CA ASP A 214 4.56 -7.99 -2.78
C ASP A 214 4.29 -9.21 -3.70
N PRO A 215 3.78 -8.97 -4.93
CA PRO A 215 3.39 -10.06 -5.82
C PRO A 215 4.57 -10.92 -6.29
N LEU A 216 5.79 -10.40 -6.27
CA LEU A 216 6.99 -11.17 -6.61
C LEU A 216 7.32 -12.19 -5.51
N SER A 217 7.20 -11.79 -4.25
CA SER A 217 7.46 -12.66 -3.09
C SER A 217 6.31 -13.62 -2.81
N PHE A 218 5.07 -13.14 -2.96
CA PHE A 218 3.89 -13.96 -2.67
C PHE A 218 3.38 -14.75 -3.87
N ASN A 219 3.92 -14.53 -5.06
CA ASN A 219 3.46 -15.19 -6.28
C ASN A 219 1.93 -15.15 -6.40
N ASN A 220 1.37 -13.96 -6.28
CA ASN A 220 -0.05 -13.67 -6.36
C ASN A 220 -0.34 -12.57 -7.39
N SER A 221 -1.61 -12.38 -7.65
CA SER A 221 -2.11 -11.37 -8.55
C SER A 221 -3.38 -10.72 -8.00
N LEU A 222 -3.74 -9.54 -8.48
CA LEU A 222 -4.95 -8.87 -8.00
C LEU A 222 -6.21 -9.72 -8.26
N SER A 223 -6.29 -10.40 -9.39
CA SER A 223 -7.39 -11.32 -9.69
C SER A 223 -7.49 -12.47 -8.68
N GLN A 224 -6.34 -13.00 -8.22
CA GLN A 224 -6.32 -14.05 -7.19
C GLN A 224 -6.74 -13.51 -5.82
N GLU A 225 -6.40 -12.25 -5.49
CA GLU A 225 -6.90 -11.61 -4.26
C GLU A 225 -8.43 -11.52 -4.27
N TYR A 226 -9.04 -11.05 -5.38
CA TYR A 226 -10.49 -11.03 -5.53
C TYR A 226 -11.11 -12.42 -5.50
N GLU A 227 -10.45 -13.41 -6.10
CA GLU A 227 -10.89 -14.82 -6.04
C GLU A 227 -10.91 -15.36 -4.61
N VAL A 228 -9.89 -15.05 -3.82
CA VAL A 228 -9.82 -15.40 -2.38
C VAL A 228 -10.92 -14.68 -1.60
N CYS A 229 -11.14 -13.39 -1.86
CA CYS A 229 -12.25 -12.65 -1.24
C CYS A 229 -13.60 -13.35 -1.50
N HIS A 230 -13.83 -13.83 -2.71
CA HIS A 230 -15.05 -14.57 -3.05
C HIS A 230 -15.08 -15.96 -2.41
N LYS A 231 -14.07 -16.79 -2.69
CA LYS A 231 -14.10 -18.22 -2.36
C LYS A 231 -13.80 -18.54 -0.90
N ARG A 232 -13.01 -17.70 -0.23
CA ARG A 232 -12.54 -17.94 1.13
C ARG A 232 -13.20 -17.03 2.16
N LEU A 233 -13.42 -15.75 1.81
CA LEU A 233 -14.06 -14.78 2.69
C LEU A 233 -15.57 -14.65 2.44
N GLY A 234 -16.12 -15.36 1.45
CA GLY A 234 -17.55 -15.43 1.18
C GLY A 234 -18.17 -14.17 0.59
N LEU A 235 -17.36 -13.24 0.07
CA LEU A 235 -17.88 -12.01 -0.50
C LEU A 235 -18.66 -12.28 -1.80
N ASN A 236 -19.83 -11.69 -1.91
CA ASN A 236 -20.64 -11.77 -3.13
C ASN A 236 -20.12 -10.80 -4.23
N PRO A 237 -20.59 -10.94 -5.48
CA PRO A 237 -20.14 -10.09 -6.59
C PRO A 237 -20.32 -8.58 -6.34
N LEU A 238 -21.40 -8.16 -5.67
CA LEU A 238 -21.64 -6.74 -5.38
C LEU A 238 -20.63 -6.19 -4.35
N GLN A 239 -20.26 -7.00 -3.37
CA GLN A 239 -19.21 -6.65 -2.41
C GLN A 239 -17.83 -6.53 -3.09
N LEU A 240 -17.53 -7.43 -4.04
CA LEU A 240 -16.30 -7.34 -4.84
C LEU A 240 -16.29 -6.08 -5.72
N ALA A 241 -17.41 -5.77 -6.37
CA ALA A 241 -17.55 -4.54 -7.15
C ALA A 241 -17.37 -3.29 -6.26
N LYS A 242 -17.89 -3.31 -5.02
CA LYS A 242 -17.68 -2.24 -4.05
C LYS A 242 -16.21 -2.03 -3.70
N LEU A 243 -15.45 -3.10 -3.51
CA LEU A 243 -14.00 -3.02 -3.27
C LEU A 243 -13.26 -2.41 -4.47
N ALA A 244 -13.61 -2.81 -5.69
CA ALA A 244 -13.06 -2.23 -6.92
C ALA A 244 -13.43 -0.74 -7.07
N TRP A 245 -14.68 -0.38 -6.78
CA TRP A 245 -15.14 1.00 -6.73
C TRP A 245 -14.33 1.85 -5.75
N ASN A 246 -14.13 1.33 -4.54
CA ASN A 246 -13.34 1.99 -3.52
C ASN A 246 -11.89 2.23 -3.99
N GLY A 247 -11.28 1.25 -4.69
CA GLY A 247 -9.95 1.41 -5.27
C GLY A 247 -9.84 2.64 -6.18
N PHE A 248 -10.85 2.89 -7.03
CA PHE A 248 -10.89 4.12 -7.84
C PHE A 248 -11.23 5.36 -7.02
N GLU A 249 -12.11 5.23 -6.00
CA GLU A 249 -12.48 6.38 -5.17
C GLU A 249 -11.29 7.01 -4.46
N VAL A 250 -10.34 6.18 -4.02
CA VAL A 250 -9.15 6.62 -3.28
C VAL A 250 -7.92 6.87 -4.15
N ALA A 251 -7.99 6.53 -5.45
CA ALA A 251 -6.89 6.70 -6.37
C ALA A 251 -6.59 8.18 -6.64
N ASP A 252 -5.29 8.52 -6.67
CA ASP A 252 -4.83 9.84 -7.09
C ASP A 252 -4.91 9.97 -8.62
N LEU A 253 -6.13 10.14 -9.10
CA LEU A 253 -6.48 10.26 -10.51
C LEU A 253 -7.24 11.55 -10.79
N ASN A 254 -7.16 12.01 -12.03
CA ASN A 254 -8.07 13.05 -12.49
C ASN A 254 -9.52 12.63 -12.23
N PRO A 255 -10.39 13.47 -11.61
CA PRO A 255 -11.75 13.12 -11.26
C PRO A 255 -12.58 12.56 -12.42
N LYS A 256 -12.39 13.05 -13.63
CA LYS A 256 -13.09 12.56 -14.83
C LYS A 256 -12.69 11.12 -15.16
N VAL A 257 -11.39 10.84 -15.14
CA VAL A 257 -10.86 9.48 -15.41
C VAL A 257 -11.37 8.50 -14.36
N ARG A 258 -11.33 8.89 -13.08
CA ARG A 258 -11.88 8.10 -11.98
C ARG A 258 -13.35 7.78 -12.17
N MET A 259 -14.17 8.80 -12.47
CA MET A 259 -15.59 8.61 -12.72
C MET A 259 -15.88 7.71 -13.93
N ASP A 260 -15.08 7.78 -14.98
CA ASP A 260 -15.28 6.94 -16.17
C ASP A 260 -15.03 5.46 -15.87
N TRP A 261 -14.04 5.12 -15.02
CA TRP A 261 -13.81 3.76 -14.55
C TRP A 261 -14.90 3.29 -13.58
N GLN A 262 -15.33 4.15 -12.66
CA GLN A 262 -16.43 3.84 -11.74
C GLN A 262 -17.74 3.55 -12.47
N LYS A 263 -18.06 4.25 -13.55
CA LYS A 263 -19.22 3.95 -14.40
C LYS A 263 -19.15 2.55 -15.01
N GLN A 264 -17.97 2.08 -15.41
CA GLN A 264 -17.83 0.73 -15.93
C GLN A 264 -18.13 -0.34 -14.88
N ILE A 265 -17.72 -0.12 -13.62
CA ILE A 265 -18.07 -1.01 -12.51
C ILE A 265 -19.59 -1.05 -12.32
N LYS A 266 -20.28 0.10 -12.39
CA LYS A 266 -21.75 0.15 -12.31
C LYS A 266 -22.47 -0.62 -13.40
N ILE A 267 -21.93 -0.63 -14.61
CA ILE A 267 -22.48 -1.44 -15.71
C ILE A 267 -22.36 -2.92 -15.39
N LEU A 268 -21.19 -3.37 -14.90
CA LEU A 268 -21.01 -4.77 -14.50
C LEU A 268 -21.92 -5.19 -13.35
N GLU A 269 -22.17 -4.31 -12.36
CA GLU A 269 -23.11 -4.58 -11.27
C GLU A 269 -24.53 -4.89 -11.81
N THR A 270 -24.98 -4.19 -12.87
CA THR A 270 -26.30 -4.42 -13.46
C THR A 270 -26.41 -5.72 -14.26
N GLU A 271 -25.29 -6.26 -14.71
CA GLU A 271 -25.25 -7.55 -15.42
C GLU A 271 -25.32 -8.75 -14.45
N TRP A 272 -25.03 -8.53 -13.16
CA TRP A 272 -25.00 -9.56 -12.11
C TRP A 272 -26.28 -9.61 -11.24
N LEU A 273 -27.21 -8.69 -11.46
CA LEU A 273 -28.53 -8.64 -10.83
C LEU A 273 -29.59 -9.26 -11.74
#